data_f406876f77f487f8d2b25d6657a18049
#
_entry.id   f406876f77f487f8d2b25d6657a18049
#
_cell.length_a   1.000
_cell.length_b   1.000
_cell.length_c   1.000
_cell.angle_alpha   90.00
_cell.angle_beta   90.00
_cell.angle_gamma   90.00
#
_symmetry.space_group_name_H-M   'P 1'
#
loop_
_entity.id
_entity.type
_entity.pdbx_description
1 polymer ?
#
loop_
_entity_poly.entity_id
_entity_poly.type
_entity_poly.pdbx_seq_one_letter_code
_entity_poly.pdbx_strand_id
1 'polypeptide(L)'
;MKYLLIIFIIYVTTLISCKDEEKKHEVETIPKPVVVDTVKQIDDYEIIIGSFLGDSKRCFYGDDPPSSLNLIWKCWLGGAPSHMPYNAGGYNMRYGAGWTGQPLLFREKDNIYLLQGSYDYNLRKIDALTGEVVWKYLFDDAVKGTGTLFYNKKSLSKENKLVILQGSRQSAKSEYNYRGISAINGEELFRTKVVRTRSNSRDVDGSALIVGDTAYIGLENGIFKVFNPNDDYASVNGKFYEPELFNELNLFTTKDISRIGGNIITESSPSLFNHKVYITAGSGYVYGYNIESGEIDWEYFIGADLNGSPVVTDDSCLLIPVEKQYIAGNGGLLKLNPNKSPEIALVWYYPVGNFHLLSWDGGVIGSACVNDKYKLKETKPLSAFIGIDGYLYVIDYKSIDGTAKSFDGKTIVDKPELIFKYKVGSSISSPIMFKDKLIACGYGGMYLFEFDKDYNFTLLEKKGYYFEATPIVYNGKIYVASKDGWLYCFGD
;
A
#
# COMPACT_ATOMS: atom_id res chain seq x y z
N MET A 1 29.80 -15.76 -77.44
CA MET A 1 28.76 -16.75 -77.75
C MET A 1 27.58 -16.40 -76.87
N LYS A 2 26.55 -15.62 -77.37
CA LYS A 2 25.32 -16.08 -77.95
C LYS A 2 24.55 -16.96 -76.90
N TYR A 3 23.35 -16.57 -76.38
CA TYR A 3 22.05 -16.22 -76.99
C TYR A 3 21.25 -15.43 -75.91
N LEU A 4 20.61 -14.38 -76.05
CA LEU A 4 19.42 -13.89 -76.73
C LEU A 4 18.18 -14.81 -76.64
N LEU A 5 17.11 -14.41 -75.90
CA LEU A 5 15.71 -14.65 -76.20
C LEU A 5 14.87 -13.76 -75.24
N ILE A 6 14.31 -12.68 -75.73
CA ILE A 6 13.04 -12.39 -76.40
C ILE A 6 11.83 -12.43 -75.40
N ILE A 7 11.28 -11.25 -75.28
CA ILE A 7 10.08 -10.76 -74.59
C ILE A 7 8.81 -11.29 -75.23
N PHE A 8 7.79 -11.59 -74.44
CA PHE A 8 6.41 -11.51 -74.87
C PHE A 8 5.57 -10.76 -73.84
N ILE A 9 5.08 -9.57 -74.27
CA ILE A 9 4.09 -8.75 -73.59
C ILE A 9 2.72 -9.19 -74.07
N ILE A 10 1.83 -9.58 -73.15
CA ILE A 10 0.39 -9.72 -73.44
C ILE A 10 -0.31 -8.72 -72.57
N TYR A 11 -0.91 -7.70 -73.22
CA TYR A 11 -1.89 -6.79 -72.67
C TYR A 11 -3.21 -7.50 -72.59
N VAL A 12 -3.77 -7.63 -71.37
CA VAL A 12 -5.17 -7.96 -71.14
C VAL A 12 -5.80 -6.80 -70.37
N THR A 13 -6.60 -6.01 -71.05
CA THR A 13 -7.48 -5.05 -70.48
C THR A 13 -8.69 -5.74 -69.88
N THR A 14 -8.86 -5.65 -68.58
CA THR A 14 -10.11 -6.00 -67.92
C THR A 14 -10.61 -4.79 -67.15
N LEU A 15 -11.81 -4.37 -67.46
CA LEU A 15 -12.64 -3.39 -66.80
C LEU A 15 -12.81 -3.74 -65.33
N ILE A 16 -12.38 -2.88 -64.43
CA ILE A 16 -12.68 -3.02 -62.99
C ILE A 16 -13.84 -2.12 -62.69
N SER A 17 -14.96 -2.77 -62.34
CA SER A 17 -16.14 -2.17 -61.72
C SER A 17 -15.77 -1.74 -60.29
N CYS A 18 -15.88 -0.49 -59.97
CA CYS A 18 -15.83 0.00 -58.59
C CYS A 18 -16.99 -0.58 -57.82
N LYS A 19 -16.69 -1.44 -56.84
CA LYS A 19 -17.52 -1.70 -55.68
C LYS A 19 -16.92 -0.95 -54.52
N ASP A 20 -17.62 -0.01 -53.94
CA ASP A 20 -17.32 0.60 -52.65
C ASP A 20 -17.32 -0.47 -51.56
N GLU A 21 -16.13 -0.82 -51.06
CA GLU A 21 -16.01 -1.54 -49.81
C GLU A 21 -16.12 -0.53 -48.67
N GLU A 22 -17.25 -0.57 -47.97
CA GLU A 22 -17.40 0.02 -46.66
C GLU A 22 -16.34 -0.57 -45.72
N LYS A 23 -15.32 0.21 -45.37
CA LYS A 23 -14.44 -0.08 -44.26
C LYS A 23 -15.28 -0.09 -42.97
N LYS A 24 -15.63 -1.28 -42.52
CA LYS A 24 -16.07 -1.47 -41.13
C LYS A 24 -14.94 -0.98 -40.21
N HIS A 25 -15.13 0.16 -39.58
CA HIS A 25 -14.38 0.51 -38.38
C HIS A 25 -14.66 -0.58 -37.35
N GLU A 26 -13.66 -1.41 -37.08
CA GLU A 26 -13.64 -2.18 -35.83
C GLU A 26 -13.66 -1.18 -34.68
N VAL A 27 -14.78 -1.15 -33.99
CA VAL A 27 -14.90 -0.47 -32.72
C VAL A 27 -14.03 -1.24 -31.75
N GLU A 28 -12.87 -0.68 -31.38
CA GLU A 28 -12.10 -1.19 -30.26
C GLU A 28 -13.05 -1.32 -29.07
N THR A 29 -13.37 -2.55 -28.71
CA THR A 29 -14.12 -2.83 -27.51
C THR A 29 -13.22 -2.48 -26.32
N ILE A 30 -13.51 -1.35 -25.68
CA ILE A 30 -12.94 -0.99 -24.39
C ILE A 30 -13.15 -2.20 -23.47
N PRO A 31 -12.09 -2.83 -22.93
CA PRO A 31 -12.25 -3.96 -22.03
C PRO A 31 -13.11 -3.51 -20.85
N LYS A 32 -14.12 -4.29 -20.51
CA LYS A 32 -14.97 -4.02 -19.34
C LYS A 32 -14.08 -3.94 -18.11
N PRO A 33 -14.26 -2.91 -17.26
CA PRO A 33 -13.47 -2.80 -16.04
C PRO A 33 -13.62 -4.09 -15.23
N VAL A 34 -12.51 -4.64 -14.75
CA VAL A 34 -12.53 -5.71 -13.75
C VAL A 34 -13.25 -5.15 -12.54
N VAL A 35 -14.45 -5.61 -12.31
CA VAL A 35 -15.17 -5.32 -11.08
C VAL A 35 -14.42 -6.06 -9.99
N VAL A 36 -13.58 -5.36 -9.26
CA VAL A 36 -13.05 -5.84 -7.99
C VAL A 36 -14.28 -6.01 -7.09
N ASP A 37 -14.61 -7.25 -6.76
CA ASP A 37 -15.76 -7.58 -5.93
C ASP A 37 -15.68 -6.76 -4.63
N THR A 38 -16.48 -5.71 -4.56
CA THR A 38 -16.75 -5.03 -3.30
C THR A 38 -17.41 -6.03 -2.38
N VAL A 39 -16.75 -6.27 -1.26
CA VAL A 39 -17.22 -7.00 -0.07
C VAL A 39 -18.55 -7.73 -0.28
N LYS A 40 -18.49 -9.00 -0.66
CA LYS A 40 -19.67 -9.88 -0.59
C LYS A 40 -19.72 -10.46 0.80
N GLN A 41 -20.80 -10.16 1.52
CA GLN A 41 -21.15 -10.85 2.75
C GLN A 41 -21.23 -12.35 2.45
N ILE A 42 -20.38 -13.15 3.10
CA ILE A 42 -20.46 -14.59 3.07
C ILE A 42 -21.04 -15.03 4.41
N ASP A 43 -22.30 -15.34 4.41
CA ASP A 43 -23.17 -15.88 5.47
C ASP A 43 -22.96 -15.34 6.91
N ASP A 44 -21.77 -15.44 7.49
CA ASP A 44 -21.49 -15.03 8.88
C ASP A 44 -20.37 -13.98 8.99
N TYR A 45 -19.73 -13.53 7.88
CA TYR A 45 -18.55 -12.67 7.91
C TYR A 45 -18.63 -11.51 6.92
N GLU A 46 -18.11 -10.34 7.32
CA GLU A 46 -17.95 -9.15 6.47
C GLU A 46 -16.56 -8.54 6.69
N ILE A 47 -15.77 -8.41 5.66
CA ILE A 47 -14.52 -7.66 5.71
C ILE A 47 -14.85 -6.17 5.58
N ILE A 48 -14.59 -5.38 6.62
CA ILE A 48 -14.87 -3.93 6.65
C ILE A 48 -13.61 -3.17 6.19
N ILE A 49 -12.46 -3.42 6.81
CA ILE A 49 -11.15 -2.89 6.42
C ILE A 49 -10.19 -4.06 6.31
N GLY A 50 -9.96 -4.54 5.09
CA GLY A 50 -9.30 -5.81 4.85
C GLY A 50 -7.80 -5.72 4.55
N SER A 51 -7.25 -4.52 4.34
CA SER A 51 -5.85 -4.35 3.98
C SER A 51 -5.37 -2.94 4.35
N PHE A 52 -4.08 -2.67 4.17
CA PHE A 52 -3.53 -1.34 4.36
C PHE A 52 -4.22 -0.33 3.44
N LEU A 53 -4.71 0.78 4.03
CA LEU A 53 -5.57 1.79 3.38
C LEU A 53 -6.80 1.20 2.69
N GLY A 54 -7.28 0.05 3.18
CA GLY A 54 -8.60 -0.54 3.07
C GLY A 54 -8.94 -1.25 1.78
N ASP A 55 -8.65 -0.70 0.61
CA ASP A 55 -9.07 -1.27 -0.67
C ASP A 55 -7.94 -1.44 -1.70
N SER A 56 -8.29 -1.93 -2.87
CA SER A 56 -7.32 -2.15 -3.96
C SER A 56 -6.69 -0.88 -4.53
N LYS A 57 -7.32 0.29 -4.33
CA LYS A 57 -6.81 1.61 -4.71
C LYS A 57 -6.06 2.30 -3.58
N ARG A 58 -6.08 1.74 -2.37
CA ARG A 58 -5.49 2.32 -1.15
C ARG A 58 -6.14 3.65 -0.75
N CYS A 59 -7.48 3.75 -0.84
CA CYS A 59 -8.22 4.98 -0.59
C CYS A 59 -9.49 4.80 0.25
N PHE A 60 -9.57 3.74 1.07
CA PHE A 60 -10.67 3.50 2.01
C PHE A 60 -10.15 3.38 3.44
N TYR A 61 -10.61 4.24 4.35
CA TYR A 61 -10.08 4.36 5.71
C TYR A 61 -11.12 4.02 6.79
N GLY A 62 -12.31 3.59 6.36
CA GLY A 62 -13.48 3.35 7.19
C GLY A 62 -14.57 4.38 6.99
N ASP A 63 -15.50 4.46 7.93
CA ASP A 63 -16.68 5.32 7.88
C ASP A 63 -16.95 6.01 9.21
N ASP A 64 -17.67 7.14 9.14
CA ASP A 64 -18.24 7.84 10.27
C ASP A 64 -17.18 8.27 11.31
N PRO A 65 -16.31 9.24 10.97
CA PRO A 65 -15.28 9.72 11.87
C PRO A 65 -15.91 10.47 13.08
N PRO A 66 -15.31 10.32 14.29
CA PRO A 66 -15.79 11.03 15.46
C PRO A 66 -15.51 12.53 15.41
N SER A 67 -16.16 13.27 16.32
CA SER A 67 -15.91 14.71 16.53
C SER A 67 -14.99 14.99 17.72
N SER A 68 -14.63 13.97 18.49
CA SER A 68 -13.74 14.07 19.65
C SER A 68 -12.74 12.92 19.72
N LEU A 69 -11.74 13.08 20.56
CA LEU A 69 -10.71 12.05 20.84
C LEU A 69 -10.83 11.55 22.29
N ASN A 70 -12.05 11.35 22.82
CA ASN A 70 -12.23 10.75 24.14
C ASN A 70 -11.68 9.33 24.13
N LEU A 71 -10.93 8.96 25.16
CA LEU A 71 -10.47 7.59 25.31
C LEU A 71 -11.64 6.70 25.73
N ILE A 72 -12.01 5.75 24.86
CA ILE A 72 -13.06 4.76 25.14
C ILE A 72 -12.45 3.55 25.84
N TRP A 73 -11.43 2.95 25.22
CA TRP A 73 -10.66 1.85 25.81
C TRP A 73 -9.23 1.81 25.24
N LYS A 74 -8.36 1.03 25.89
CA LYS A 74 -7.03 0.69 25.40
C LYS A 74 -6.71 -0.77 25.68
N CYS A 75 -6.02 -1.43 24.74
CA CYS A 75 -5.55 -2.80 24.83
C CYS A 75 -4.02 -2.84 24.86
N TRP A 76 -3.45 -3.54 25.84
CA TRP A 76 -2.00 -3.69 25.93
C TRP A 76 -1.47 -4.65 24.87
N LEU A 77 -0.64 -4.15 23.98
CA LEU A 77 0.01 -4.92 22.93
C LEU A 77 1.37 -5.48 23.35
N GLY A 78 1.97 -4.93 24.41
CA GLY A 78 3.28 -5.37 24.88
C GLY A 78 4.45 -4.82 24.08
N GLY A 79 5.59 -5.47 24.26
CA GLY A 79 6.83 -5.17 23.56
C GLY A 79 7.83 -6.30 23.74
N ALA A 80 8.83 -6.33 22.87
CA ALA A 80 9.93 -7.29 22.92
C ALA A 80 11.24 -6.70 22.41
N PRO A 81 12.38 -7.35 22.70
CA PRO A 81 13.64 -7.00 22.10
C PRO A 81 13.57 -7.18 20.59
N SER A 82 13.87 -6.12 19.84
CA SER A 82 13.91 -6.16 18.38
C SER A 82 15.30 -5.74 17.91
N HIS A 83 15.84 -6.44 16.93
CA HIS A 83 17.13 -6.12 16.34
C HIS A 83 17.10 -4.73 15.72
N MET A 84 18.12 -3.90 15.98
CA MET A 84 18.26 -2.60 15.33
C MET A 84 18.76 -2.81 13.90
N PRO A 85 18.09 -2.25 12.90
CA PRO A 85 18.71 -2.13 11.59
C PRO A 85 19.89 -1.18 11.67
N TYR A 86 20.98 -1.51 10.97
CA TYR A 86 22.17 -0.67 10.76
C TYR A 86 23.00 -0.27 12.00
N ASN A 87 24.15 -0.88 12.15
CA ASN A 87 25.36 -0.44 12.87
C ASN A 87 25.35 -0.33 14.39
N ALA A 88 24.24 -0.48 15.09
CA ALA A 88 24.24 -0.34 16.55
C ALA A 88 24.49 -1.63 17.30
N GLY A 89 24.60 -2.79 16.64
CA GLY A 89 24.89 -4.09 17.23
C GLY A 89 24.15 -4.29 18.55
N GLY A 90 22.89 -4.70 18.53
CA GLY A 90 22.15 -4.93 19.76
C GLY A 90 20.64 -5.07 19.56
N TYR A 91 19.94 -5.42 20.65
CA TYR A 91 18.50 -5.46 20.72
C TYR A 91 18.01 -4.30 21.57
N ASN A 92 17.09 -3.50 21.06
CA ASN A 92 16.36 -2.52 21.84
C ASN A 92 14.93 -2.98 22.06
N MET A 93 14.40 -2.73 23.26
CA MET A 93 12.98 -2.93 23.56
C MET A 93 12.16 -2.02 22.68
N ARG A 94 11.22 -2.60 21.94
CA ARG A 94 10.22 -1.88 21.14
C ARG A 94 8.84 -2.29 21.59
N TYR A 95 7.92 -1.35 21.61
CA TYR A 95 6.58 -1.53 22.13
C TYR A 95 5.52 -1.18 21.08
N GLY A 96 4.31 -1.71 21.26
CA GLY A 96 3.14 -1.40 20.45
C GLY A 96 3.25 -1.89 19.02
N ALA A 97 2.89 -1.03 18.06
CA ALA A 97 3.00 -1.34 16.64
C ALA A 97 3.98 -0.40 15.94
N GLY A 98 4.54 -0.89 14.84
CA GLY A 98 5.46 -0.17 13.97
C GLY A 98 4.77 0.40 12.73
N TRP A 99 5.56 0.73 11.77
CA TRP A 99 5.13 1.10 10.44
C TRP A 99 4.84 -0.18 9.61
N THR A 100 3.77 -0.33 8.92
CA THR A 100 2.58 0.48 8.73
C THR A 100 1.56 0.32 9.86
N GLY A 101 1.51 -0.82 10.53
CA GLY A 101 0.84 -1.16 11.78
C GLY A 101 -0.65 -0.85 11.86
N GLN A 102 -1.33 -0.63 10.73
CA GLN A 102 -2.76 -0.37 10.69
C GLN A 102 -3.54 -1.59 11.14
N PRO A 103 -4.49 -1.47 12.07
CA PRO A 103 -5.40 -2.56 12.40
C PRO A 103 -6.31 -2.89 11.21
N LEU A 104 -6.69 -4.17 11.09
CA LEU A 104 -7.75 -4.61 10.17
C LEU A 104 -9.06 -4.75 10.93
N LEU A 105 -10.19 -4.63 10.23
CA LEU A 105 -11.51 -4.66 10.84
C LEU A 105 -12.45 -5.58 10.07
N PHE A 106 -13.13 -6.46 10.78
CA PHE A 106 -14.14 -7.35 10.20
C PHE A 106 -15.29 -7.61 11.17
N ARG A 107 -16.43 -7.99 10.60
CA ARG A 107 -17.60 -8.45 11.34
C ARG A 107 -17.65 -9.98 11.30
N GLU A 108 -17.94 -10.57 12.43
CA GLU A 108 -18.32 -11.97 12.56
C GLU A 108 -19.68 -12.03 13.26
N LYS A 109 -20.74 -12.42 12.54
CA LYS A 109 -22.13 -12.30 12.98
C LYS A 109 -22.46 -10.86 13.42
N ASP A 110 -22.81 -10.67 14.68
CA ASP A 110 -23.15 -9.36 15.25
C ASP A 110 -21.95 -8.63 15.88
N ASN A 111 -20.80 -9.29 15.98
CA ASN A 111 -19.62 -8.73 16.64
C ASN A 111 -18.59 -8.18 15.65
N ILE A 112 -17.94 -7.10 16.05
CA ILE A 112 -16.87 -6.46 15.28
C ILE A 112 -15.52 -6.76 15.93
N TYR A 113 -14.53 -7.15 15.13
CA TYR A 113 -13.21 -7.51 15.62
C TYR A 113 -12.11 -6.78 14.87
N LEU A 114 -11.06 -6.46 15.61
CA LEU A 114 -9.79 -5.97 15.07
C LEU A 114 -8.77 -7.11 14.96
N LEU A 115 -7.91 -7.06 13.95
CA LEU A 115 -6.68 -7.84 13.90
C LEU A 115 -5.50 -6.89 13.95
N GLN A 116 -4.63 -7.07 14.95
CA GLN A 116 -3.48 -6.19 15.21
C GLN A 116 -2.21 -6.98 15.49
N GLY A 117 -1.20 -6.74 14.66
CA GLY A 117 0.17 -7.17 14.91
C GLY A 117 0.92 -6.20 15.83
N SER A 118 1.95 -6.69 16.52
CA SER A 118 2.73 -5.86 17.46
C SER A 118 4.17 -6.31 17.63
N TYR A 119 4.98 -5.44 18.26
CA TYR A 119 6.40 -5.71 18.54
C TYR A 119 6.66 -6.85 19.53
N ASP A 120 5.66 -7.29 20.30
CA ASP A 120 5.76 -8.45 21.17
C ASP A 120 5.61 -9.79 20.44
N TYR A 121 5.72 -9.77 19.09
CA TYR A 121 5.65 -10.92 18.18
C TYR A 121 4.24 -11.51 18.01
N ASN A 122 3.22 -10.91 18.61
CA ASN A 122 1.87 -11.45 18.52
C ASN A 122 1.02 -10.73 17.49
N LEU A 123 0.26 -11.51 16.72
CA LEU A 123 -0.96 -11.10 16.07
C LEU A 123 -2.13 -11.39 17.02
N ARG A 124 -3.08 -10.44 17.14
CA ARG A 124 -4.23 -10.55 18.04
C ARG A 124 -5.53 -10.32 17.30
N LYS A 125 -6.56 -11.11 17.65
CA LYS A 125 -7.97 -10.74 17.45
C LYS A 125 -8.46 -10.06 18.71
N ILE A 126 -9.05 -8.87 18.55
CA ILE A 126 -9.47 -8.01 19.64
C ILE A 126 -10.93 -7.62 19.40
N ASP A 127 -11.77 -7.71 20.39
CA ASP A 127 -13.14 -7.19 20.34
C ASP A 127 -13.10 -5.66 20.17
N ALA A 128 -13.71 -5.14 19.11
CA ALA A 128 -13.64 -3.72 18.79
C ALA A 128 -14.50 -2.84 19.73
N LEU A 129 -15.45 -3.42 20.44
CA LEU A 129 -16.28 -2.72 21.39
C LEU A 129 -15.61 -2.57 22.77
N THR A 130 -14.94 -3.65 23.23
CA THR A 130 -14.40 -3.73 24.60
C THR A 130 -12.90 -3.59 24.71
N GLY A 131 -12.16 -3.86 23.62
CA GLY A 131 -10.71 -3.95 23.63
C GLY A 131 -10.15 -5.27 24.19
N GLU A 132 -11.00 -6.24 24.47
CA GLU A 132 -10.60 -7.55 25.00
C GLU A 132 -9.96 -8.42 23.91
N VAL A 133 -8.89 -9.13 24.28
CA VAL A 133 -8.18 -10.04 23.38
C VAL A 133 -8.91 -11.38 23.32
N VAL A 134 -9.39 -11.77 22.13
CA VAL A 134 -10.08 -13.04 21.90
C VAL A 134 -9.09 -14.18 21.72
N TRP A 135 -8.08 -13.98 20.86
CA TRP A 135 -6.98 -14.92 20.68
C TRP A 135 -5.68 -14.20 20.32
N LYS A 136 -4.55 -14.93 20.47
CA LYS A 136 -3.19 -14.50 20.08
C LYS A 136 -2.52 -15.59 19.28
N TYR A 137 -1.77 -15.18 18.26
CA TYR A 137 -0.86 -16.04 17.52
C TYR A 137 0.57 -15.50 17.59
N LEU A 138 1.53 -16.33 17.98
CA LEU A 138 2.93 -15.95 18.20
C LEU A 138 3.77 -16.21 16.93
N PHE A 139 4.37 -15.15 16.40
CA PHE A 139 5.40 -15.21 15.36
C PHE A 139 6.80 -15.44 15.93
N ASP A 140 7.77 -15.65 15.04
CA ASP A 140 9.18 -15.83 15.42
C ASP A 140 9.88 -14.49 15.69
N ASP A 141 9.33 -13.36 15.25
CA ASP A 141 9.83 -12.00 15.47
C ASP A 141 8.65 -10.98 15.38
N ALA A 142 8.96 -9.69 15.54
CA ALA A 142 8.00 -8.61 15.60
C ALA A 142 7.09 -8.53 14.37
N VAL A 143 5.82 -8.21 14.59
CA VAL A 143 4.82 -7.97 13.55
C VAL A 143 4.62 -6.47 13.43
N LYS A 144 5.31 -5.81 12.46
CA LYS A 144 5.25 -4.35 12.25
C LYS A 144 4.18 -3.97 11.24
N GLY A 145 4.11 -4.70 10.13
CA GLY A 145 3.30 -4.38 8.98
C GLY A 145 1.83 -4.73 9.16
N THR A 146 1.03 -4.21 8.24
CA THR A 146 -0.40 -4.50 8.15
C THR A 146 -0.64 -5.78 7.37
N GLY A 147 -1.44 -6.69 7.89
CA GLY A 147 -1.86 -7.91 7.19
C GLY A 147 -2.87 -7.65 6.06
N THR A 148 -3.38 -8.74 5.48
CA THR A 148 -4.47 -8.69 4.50
C THR A 148 -5.49 -9.77 4.80
N LEU A 149 -6.75 -9.38 4.98
CA LEU A 149 -7.89 -10.28 5.10
C LEU A 149 -8.41 -10.69 3.72
N PHE A 150 -8.76 -11.96 3.57
CA PHE A 150 -9.46 -12.43 2.39
C PHE A 150 -10.41 -13.60 2.72
N TYR A 151 -11.38 -13.81 1.84
CA TYR A 151 -12.24 -14.98 1.91
C TYR A 151 -11.62 -16.14 1.14
N ASN A 152 -11.32 -17.24 1.84
CA ASN A 152 -10.99 -18.50 1.22
C ASN A 152 -12.28 -19.20 0.75
N LYS A 153 -12.64 -18.97 -0.51
CA LYS A 153 -13.87 -19.51 -1.10
C LYS A 153 -13.83 -21.04 -1.24
N LYS A 154 -12.64 -21.62 -1.26
CA LYS A 154 -12.43 -23.06 -1.48
C LYS A 154 -12.40 -23.84 -0.18
N SER A 155 -12.14 -23.21 0.96
CA SER A 155 -12.14 -23.90 2.25
C SER A 155 -13.48 -24.56 2.56
N LEU A 156 -13.43 -25.81 3.01
CA LEU A 156 -14.58 -26.55 3.51
C LEU A 156 -14.84 -26.30 5.01
N SER A 157 -13.80 -25.87 5.74
CA SER A 157 -13.92 -25.51 7.16
C SER A 157 -14.46 -24.09 7.33
N LYS A 158 -15.43 -23.90 8.22
CA LYS A 158 -15.95 -22.57 8.54
C LYS A 158 -14.88 -21.70 9.21
N GLU A 159 -14.02 -22.30 10.01
CA GLU A 159 -12.93 -21.63 10.73
C GLU A 159 -11.87 -21.10 9.77
N ASN A 160 -11.75 -21.67 8.56
CA ASN A 160 -10.76 -21.27 7.56
C ASN A 160 -11.35 -20.40 6.43
N LYS A 161 -12.62 -20.00 6.53
CA LYS A 161 -13.29 -19.15 5.52
C LYS A 161 -12.73 -17.72 5.49
N LEU A 162 -12.33 -17.19 6.63
CA LEU A 162 -11.72 -15.87 6.72
C LEU A 162 -10.26 -16.02 7.16
N VAL A 163 -9.34 -15.63 6.28
CA VAL A 163 -7.90 -15.79 6.48
C VAL A 163 -7.23 -14.42 6.49
N ILE A 164 -6.26 -14.25 7.40
CA ILE A 164 -5.32 -13.14 7.37
C ILE A 164 -3.96 -13.63 6.84
N LEU A 165 -3.46 -12.96 5.81
CA LEU A 165 -2.07 -13.02 5.40
C LEU A 165 -1.28 -12.01 6.23
N GLN A 166 -0.32 -12.47 7.02
CA GLN A 166 0.44 -11.60 7.91
C GLN A 166 1.94 -11.87 7.81
N GLY A 167 2.70 -10.78 7.68
CA GLY A 167 4.15 -10.80 7.73
C GLY A 167 4.69 -10.48 9.11
N SER A 168 5.94 -10.88 9.35
CA SER A 168 6.75 -10.50 10.51
C SER A 168 8.15 -10.07 10.08
N ARG A 169 8.90 -9.55 11.02
CA ARG A 169 10.34 -9.35 10.83
C ARG A 169 11.06 -10.67 10.60
N GLN A 170 12.23 -10.56 9.97
CA GLN A 170 13.10 -11.71 9.74
C GLN A 170 13.61 -12.29 11.06
N SER A 171 13.52 -13.60 11.19
CA SER A 171 14.12 -14.33 12.29
C SER A 171 15.39 -15.06 11.83
N ALA A 172 16.40 -15.12 12.70
CA ALA A 172 17.56 -15.97 12.46
C ALA A 172 17.21 -17.47 12.46
N LYS A 173 16.06 -17.82 13.04
CA LYS A 173 15.61 -19.21 13.25
C LYS A 173 14.77 -19.75 12.09
N SER A 174 14.19 -18.87 11.25
CA SER A 174 13.24 -19.27 10.23
C SER A 174 13.28 -18.34 9.01
N GLU A 175 13.02 -18.90 7.83
CA GLU A 175 12.75 -18.16 6.60
C GLU A 175 11.25 -18.00 6.33
N TYR A 176 10.39 -18.54 7.20
CA TYR A 176 8.93 -18.56 7.05
C TYR A 176 8.29 -17.43 7.84
N ASN A 177 8.57 -16.20 7.46
CA ASN A 177 8.05 -15.01 8.14
C ASN A 177 6.80 -14.37 7.45
N TYR A 178 6.19 -15.06 6.48
CA TYR A 178 4.90 -14.69 5.91
C TYR A 178 3.93 -15.87 6.01
N ARG A 179 2.77 -15.66 6.66
CA ARG A 179 1.87 -16.74 7.07
C ARG A 179 0.42 -16.44 6.78
N GLY A 180 -0.35 -17.48 6.44
CA GLY A 180 -1.81 -17.49 6.42
C GLY A 180 -2.35 -18.04 7.74
N ILE A 181 -3.20 -17.28 8.41
CA ILE A 181 -3.75 -17.59 9.72
C ILE A 181 -5.27 -17.43 9.66
N SER A 182 -6.00 -18.35 10.26
CA SER A 182 -7.45 -18.21 10.44
C SER A 182 -7.76 -16.95 11.26
N ALA A 183 -8.49 -16.01 10.69
CA ALA A 183 -8.97 -14.82 11.41
C ALA A 183 -10.02 -15.17 12.50
N ILE A 184 -10.59 -16.37 12.43
CA ILE A 184 -11.64 -16.82 13.33
C ILE A 184 -11.05 -17.35 14.64
N ASN A 185 -10.16 -18.35 14.56
CA ASN A 185 -9.63 -19.06 15.73
C ASN A 185 -8.13 -18.86 15.98
N GLY A 186 -7.41 -18.19 15.05
CA GLY A 186 -5.97 -17.94 15.18
C GLY A 186 -5.06 -19.10 14.82
N GLU A 187 -5.59 -20.17 14.21
CA GLU A 187 -4.79 -21.30 13.76
C GLU A 187 -3.99 -20.96 12.51
N GLU A 188 -2.75 -21.39 12.44
CA GLU A 188 -1.90 -21.26 11.26
C GLU A 188 -2.32 -22.28 10.20
N LEU A 189 -2.56 -21.80 8.98
CA LEU A 189 -2.99 -22.60 7.84
C LEU A 189 -1.82 -22.94 6.91
N PHE A 190 -0.93 -21.96 6.66
CA PHE A 190 0.23 -22.15 5.81
C PHE A 190 1.34 -21.14 6.11
N ARG A 191 2.52 -21.40 5.58
CA ARG A 191 3.68 -20.50 5.60
C ARG A 191 4.29 -20.38 4.21
N THR A 192 4.84 -19.22 3.88
CA THR A 192 5.67 -19.05 2.69
C THR A 192 7.04 -18.52 3.04
N LYS A 193 8.06 -18.98 2.33
CA LYS A 193 9.44 -18.56 2.53
C LYS A 193 9.66 -17.15 1.99
N VAL A 194 10.46 -16.40 2.74
CA VAL A 194 11.09 -15.17 2.28
C VAL A 194 12.60 -15.44 2.22
N VAL A 195 13.03 -15.93 1.06
CA VAL A 195 14.40 -16.39 0.85
C VAL A 195 15.40 -15.25 0.97
N ARG A 196 16.65 -15.56 1.35
CA ARG A 196 17.73 -14.59 1.40
C ARG A 196 18.17 -14.22 -0.03
N THR A 197 18.20 -12.91 -0.29
CA THR A 197 18.78 -12.33 -1.49
C THR A 197 19.98 -11.44 -1.13
N ARG A 198 20.31 -10.46 -1.96
CA ARG A 198 21.27 -9.40 -1.63
C ARG A 198 20.64 -8.22 -0.88
N SER A 199 19.36 -8.28 -0.57
CA SER A 199 18.70 -7.28 0.27
C SER A 199 19.22 -7.30 1.70
N ASN A 200 19.23 -6.14 2.32
CA ASN A 200 19.57 -5.96 3.72
C ASN A 200 18.47 -6.50 4.65
N SER A 201 17.27 -6.71 4.14
CA SER A 201 16.12 -7.18 4.91
C SER A 201 15.41 -8.36 4.27
N ARG A 202 14.66 -9.10 5.08
CA ARG A 202 13.68 -10.12 4.71
C ARG A 202 12.40 -9.96 5.53
N ASP A 203 12.19 -8.79 6.12
CA ASP A 203 10.95 -8.47 6.82
C ASP A 203 9.79 -8.50 5.80
N VAL A 204 8.55 -8.52 6.27
CA VAL A 204 7.36 -8.41 5.43
C VAL A 204 6.41 -7.41 6.08
N ASP A 205 6.47 -6.17 5.63
CA ASP A 205 5.68 -5.05 6.14
C ASP A 205 4.52 -4.66 5.21
N GLY A 206 4.65 -4.94 3.92
CA GLY A 206 3.62 -4.69 2.93
C GLY A 206 2.35 -5.52 3.16
N SER A 207 1.20 -4.92 2.93
CA SER A 207 -0.10 -5.60 2.90
C SER A 207 -0.37 -6.11 1.49
N ALA A 208 -0.60 -7.42 1.32
CA ALA A 208 -0.88 -8.00 0.01
C ALA A 208 -2.12 -7.37 -0.65
N LEU A 209 -2.15 -7.40 -1.97
CA LEU A 209 -3.33 -7.13 -2.76
C LEU A 209 -3.96 -8.47 -3.17
N ILE A 210 -5.26 -8.62 -2.97
CA ILE A 210 -6.02 -9.79 -3.43
C ILE A 210 -6.85 -9.40 -4.65
N VAL A 211 -6.68 -10.13 -5.75
CA VAL A 211 -7.50 -10.00 -6.95
C VAL A 211 -7.99 -11.39 -7.34
N GLY A 212 -9.29 -11.61 -7.22
CA GLY A 212 -9.86 -12.95 -7.37
C GLY A 212 -9.28 -13.94 -6.35
N ASP A 213 -8.67 -15.01 -6.82
CA ASP A 213 -8.04 -16.05 -6.00
C ASP A 213 -6.51 -15.88 -5.89
N THR A 214 -5.97 -14.71 -6.24
CA THR A 214 -4.53 -14.46 -6.33
C THR A 214 -4.09 -13.36 -5.37
N ALA A 215 -3.00 -13.61 -4.66
CA ALA A 215 -2.32 -12.65 -3.79
C ALA A 215 -1.07 -12.09 -4.48
N TYR A 216 -0.88 -10.78 -4.40
CA TYR A 216 0.24 -10.02 -4.94
C TYR A 216 0.93 -9.26 -3.81
N ILE A 217 2.24 -9.44 -3.63
CA ILE A 217 2.98 -8.79 -2.56
C ILE A 217 4.42 -8.52 -2.95
N GLY A 218 4.94 -7.35 -2.57
CA GLY A 218 6.38 -7.08 -2.52
C GLY A 218 6.94 -7.50 -1.16
N LEU A 219 8.13 -8.06 -1.18
CA LEU A 219 8.84 -8.53 -0.01
C LEU A 219 10.13 -7.74 0.19
N GLU A 220 10.56 -7.55 1.42
CA GLU A 220 11.78 -6.77 1.71
C GLU A 220 13.07 -7.44 1.21
N ASN A 221 13.01 -8.68 0.78
CA ASN A 221 14.12 -9.30 0.05
C ASN A 221 14.22 -8.84 -1.42
N GLY A 222 13.38 -7.88 -1.85
CA GLY A 222 13.32 -7.33 -3.20
C GLY A 222 12.57 -8.19 -4.22
N ILE A 223 11.83 -9.19 -3.76
CA ILE A 223 11.04 -10.08 -4.62
C ILE A 223 9.57 -9.65 -4.63
N PHE A 224 8.97 -9.59 -5.80
CA PHE A 224 7.53 -9.53 -5.98
C PHE A 224 7.00 -10.95 -6.15
N LYS A 225 6.09 -11.35 -5.28
CA LYS A 225 5.53 -12.70 -5.24
C LYS A 225 4.05 -12.70 -5.61
N VAL A 226 3.67 -13.63 -6.48
CA VAL A 226 2.29 -13.87 -6.93
C VAL A 226 1.93 -15.32 -6.63
N PHE A 227 0.93 -15.55 -5.79
CA PHE A 227 0.60 -16.90 -5.32
C PHE A 227 -0.90 -17.08 -5.04
N ASN A 228 -1.32 -18.34 -4.93
CA ASN A 228 -2.68 -18.70 -4.52
C ASN A 228 -2.75 -18.83 -2.99
N PRO A 229 -3.49 -17.98 -2.29
CA PRO A 229 -3.55 -18.01 -0.82
C PRO A 229 -4.60 -18.99 -0.26
N ASN A 230 -5.32 -19.73 -1.09
CA ASN A 230 -6.37 -20.64 -0.64
C ASN A 230 -5.80 -21.96 -0.08
N ASP A 231 -6.44 -22.53 0.93
CA ASP A 231 -5.96 -23.71 1.67
C ASP A 231 -6.23 -25.06 1.00
N ASP A 232 -6.97 -25.10 -0.11
CA ASP A 232 -7.24 -26.34 -0.86
C ASP A 232 -6.01 -26.96 -1.52
N TYR A 233 -4.91 -26.23 -1.49
CA TYR A 233 -3.59 -26.69 -1.94
C TYR A 233 -2.69 -27.14 -0.79
N ALA A 234 -3.25 -27.32 0.42
CA ALA A 234 -2.54 -27.79 1.57
C ALA A 234 -1.89 -29.15 1.29
N SER A 235 -0.59 -29.22 1.46
CA SER A 235 0.15 -30.46 1.23
C SER A 235 -0.18 -31.51 2.27
N VAL A 236 -0.27 -32.74 1.83
CA VAL A 236 -0.82 -33.91 2.54
C VAL A 236 0.00 -34.36 3.76
N ASN A 237 1.14 -33.79 4.08
CA ASN A 237 2.10 -34.36 5.02
C ASN A 237 2.17 -33.72 6.42
N GLY A 238 1.18 -32.91 6.82
CA GLY A 238 1.10 -32.39 8.21
C GLY A 238 2.28 -31.48 8.64
N LYS A 239 3.10 -31.04 7.68
CA LYS A 239 4.15 -30.03 7.86
C LYS A 239 3.75 -28.81 7.06
N PHE A 240 4.19 -27.64 7.49
CA PHE A 240 3.87 -26.36 6.92
C PHE A 240 3.66 -26.40 5.42
N TYR A 241 2.47 -26.01 5.02
CA TYR A 241 2.08 -25.89 3.64
C TYR A 241 2.67 -24.61 3.02
N GLU A 242 3.22 -24.72 1.84
CA GLU A 242 3.57 -23.57 1.00
C GLU A 242 2.49 -23.40 -0.07
N PRO A 243 1.86 -22.22 -0.18
CA PRO A 243 0.85 -21.98 -1.19
C PRO A 243 1.44 -22.11 -2.60
N GLU A 244 0.60 -22.46 -3.56
CA GLU A 244 0.97 -22.55 -4.97
C GLU A 244 1.53 -21.21 -5.47
N LEU A 245 2.76 -21.23 -5.95
CA LEU A 245 3.43 -20.07 -6.51
C LEU A 245 3.05 -19.93 -7.99
N PHE A 246 2.52 -18.76 -8.37
CA PHE A 246 2.23 -18.45 -9.77
C PHE A 246 3.38 -17.72 -10.44
N ASN A 247 4.02 -16.77 -9.72
CA ASN A 247 5.14 -16.01 -10.25
C ASN A 247 6.03 -15.42 -9.15
N GLU A 248 7.33 -15.26 -9.43
CA GLU A 248 8.27 -14.49 -8.63
C GLU A 248 9.15 -13.64 -9.53
N LEU A 249 9.23 -12.32 -9.25
CA LEU A 249 10.02 -11.38 -10.02
C LEU A 249 10.93 -10.56 -9.11
N ASN A 250 12.16 -10.30 -9.55
CA ASN A 250 13.03 -9.36 -8.85
C ASN A 250 12.61 -7.92 -9.16
N LEU A 251 12.38 -7.12 -8.12
CA LEU A 251 12.14 -5.68 -8.22
C LEU A 251 13.47 -4.88 -8.16
N PHE A 252 14.54 -5.47 -8.63
CA PHE A 252 15.87 -4.87 -8.68
C PHE A 252 16.75 -5.55 -9.73
N THR A 253 17.79 -4.85 -10.14
CA THR A 253 18.83 -5.33 -11.03
C THR A 253 20.20 -5.32 -10.35
N THR A 254 21.21 -5.91 -10.95
CA THR A 254 22.60 -5.80 -10.48
C THR A 254 23.11 -4.37 -10.49
N LYS A 255 22.58 -3.51 -11.39
CA LYS A 255 22.91 -2.08 -11.45
C LYS A 255 22.38 -1.35 -10.21
N ASP A 256 21.18 -1.70 -9.74
CA ASP A 256 20.61 -1.10 -8.52
C ASP A 256 21.43 -1.48 -7.30
N ILE A 257 21.83 -2.75 -7.18
CA ILE A 257 22.73 -3.20 -6.11
C ILE A 257 24.05 -2.42 -6.14
N SER A 258 24.61 -2.14 -7.32
CA SER A 258 25.82 -1.34 -7.45
C SER A 258 25.62 0.11 -7.03
N ARG A 259 24.40 0.66 -7.20
CA ARG A 259 24.05 2.04 -6.88
C ARG A 259 23.76 2.27 -5.38
N ILE A 260 23.00 1.36 -4.75
CA ILE A 260 22.44 1.54 -3.41
C ILE A 260 22.73 0.37 -2.43
N GLY A 261 23.60 -0.58 -2.85
CA GLY A 261 23.90 -1.76 -2.04
C GLY A 261 22.68 -2.67 -1.86
N GLY A 262 22.52 -3.19 -0.65
CA GLY A 262 21.39 -4.05 -0.30
C GLY A 262 20.09 -3.33 0.05
N ASN A 263 19.99 -2.01 -0.14
CA ASN A 263 18.76 -1.25 0.14
C ASN A 263 17.74 -1.37 -1.02
N ILE A 264 17.54 -2.59 -1.50
CA ILE A 264 16.57 -2.99 -2.52
C ILE A 264 15.28 -3.51 -1.88
N ILE A 265 14.95 -2.96 -0.74
CA ILE A 265 13.84 -3.37 0.15
C ILE A 265 12.51 -2.95 -0.46
N THR A 266 11.49 -3.81 -0.41
CA THR A 266 10.13 -3.46 -0.87
C THR A 266 9.17 -3.58 0.31
N GLU A 267 8.77 -2.44 0.86
CA GLU A 267 7.90 -2.33 2.03
C GLU A 267 6.47 -1.89 1.66
N SER A 268 6.27 -1.39 0.45
CA SER A 268 4.99 -0.84 0.01
C SER A 268 3.92 -1.92 -0.18
N SER A 269 2.67 -1.51 -0.02
CA SER A 269 1.50 -2.34 -0.32
C SER A 269 1.03 -2.07 -1.75
N PRO A 270 0.90 -3.09 -2.61
CA PRO A 270 0.51 -2.90 -4.01
C PRO A 270 -0.90 -2.34 -4.16
N SER A 271 -1.13 -1.58 -5.22
CA SER A 271 -2.46 -1.10 -5.62
C SER A 271 -2.84 -1.60 -7.01
N LEU A 272 -4.15 -1.65 -7.29
CA LEU A 272 -4.70 -2.11 -8.56
C LEU A 272 -5.28 -0.96 -9.36
N PHE A 273 -4.84 -0.82 -10.59
CA PHE A 273 -5.46 0.06 -11.55
C PHE A 273 -5.33 -0.52 -12.97
N ASN A 274 -6.44 -0.57 -13.69
CA ASN A 274 -6.50 -0.91 -15.11
C ASN A 274 -5.76 -2.21 -15.48
N HIS A 275 -6.08 -3.31 -14.80
CA HIS A 275 -5.47 -4.66 -14.95
C HIS A 275 -3.96 -4.74 -14.61
N LYS A 276 -3.42 -3.70 -13.96
CA LYS A 276 -2.03 -3.71 -13.49
C LYS A 276 -1.95 -3.53 -11.99
N VAL A 277 -1.03 -4.26 -11.40
CA VAL A 277 -0.65 -4.13 -10.00
C VAL A 277 0.56 -3.20 -9.93
N TYR A 278 0.39 -2.04 -9.27
CA TYR A 278 1.46 -1.06 -9.09
C TYR A 278 2.10 -1.20 -7.72
N ILE A 279 3.42 -1.18 -7.68
CA ILE A 279 4.21 -1.28 -6.47
C ILE A 279 5.44 -0.37 -6.52
N THR A 280 5.79 0.24 -5.39
CA THR A 280 7.02 1.02 -5.20
C THR A 280 8.08 0.15 -4.54
N ALA A 281 9.34 0.36 -4.84
CA ALA A 281 10.45 -0.42 -4.31
C ALA A 281 11.66 0.46 -3.96
N GLY A 282 12.44 0.06 -2.96
CA GLY A 282 13.68 0.71 -2.57
C GLY A 282 14.74 0.74 -3.66
N SER A 283 14.60 -0.12 -4.70
CA SER A 283 15.39 -0.01 -5.93
C SER A 283 15.18 1.32 -6.68
N GLY A 284 14.22 2.14 -6.27
CA GLY A 284 13.93 3.45 -6.82
C GLY A 284 12.94 3.46 -7.97
N TYR A 285 12.23 2.37 -8.18
CA TYR A 285 11.24 2.24 -9.25
C TYR A 285 9.81 2.16 -8.71
N VAL A 286 8.88 2.64 -9.54
CA VAL A 286 7.47 2.26 -9.51
C VAL A 286 7.26 1.25 -10.62
N TYR A 287 6.84 0.05 -10.27
CA TYR A 287 6.58 -1.04 -11.22
C TYR A 287 5.10 -1.22 -11.46
N GLY A 288 4.72 -1.52 -12.71
CA GLY A 288 3.40 -1.94 -13.13
C GLY A 288 3.44 -3.38 -13.65
N TYR A 289 2.96 -4.31 -12.84
CA TYR A 289 2.83 -5.72 -13.19
C TYR A 289 1.48 -5.96 -13.87
N ASN A 290 1.50 -6.47 -15.08
CA ASN A 290 0.31 -6.79 -15.85
C ASN A 290 -0.22 -8.17 -15.44
N ILE A 291 -1.47 -8.22 -14.94
CA ILE A 291 -2.08 -9.45 -14.42
C ILE A 291 -2.29 -10.49 -15.54
N GLU A 292 -2.56 -10.05 -16.76
CA GLU A 292 -2.86 -10.94 -17.88
C GLU A 292 -1.62 -11.59 -18.46
N SER A 293 -0.53 -10.81 -18.66
CA SER A 293 0.73 -11.33 -19.20
C SER A 293 1.65 -11.98 -18.16
N GLY A 294 1.49 -11.62 -16.87
CA GLY A 294 2.37 -12.08 -15.81
C GLY A 294 3.75 -11.40 -15.82
N GLU A 295 3.87 -10.23 -16.45
CA GLU A 295 5.14 -9.52 -16.61
C GLU A 295 5.04 -8.07 -16.11
N ILE A 296 6.20 -7.47 -15.77
CA ILE A 296 6.31 -6.03 -15.57
C ILE A 296 6.44 -5.40 -16.95
N ASP A 297 5.42 -4.65 -17.39
CA ASP A 297 5.38 -4.00 -18.70
C ASP A 297 5.39 -2.46 -18.61
N TRP A 298 5.43 -1.92 -17.38
CA TRP A 298 5.54 -0.50 -17.11
C TRP A 298 6.44 -0.27 -15.89
N GLU A 299 7.41 0.65 -16.01
CA GLU A 299 8.28 1.02 -14.91
C GLU A 299 8.70 2.48 -14.98
N TYR A 300 8.69 3.17 -13.84
CA TYR A 300 9.10 4.57 -13.74
C TYR A 300 10.22 4.73 -12.71
N PHE A 301 11.37 5.23 -13.14
CA PHE A 301 12.54 5.40 -12.27
C PHE A 301 12.55 6.77 -11.60
N ILE A 302 12.59 6.78 -10.28
CA ILE A 302 12.75 7.97 -9.42
C ILE A 302 14.16 8.00 -8.82
N GLY A 303 14.67 6.84 -8.44
CA GLY A 303 16.01 6.68 -7.85
C GLY A 303 16.07 6.87 -6.34
N ALA A 304 14.97 7.26 -5.69
CA ALA A 304 14.83 7.36 -4.24
C ALA A 304 14.55 5.99 -3.60
N ASP A 305 14.70 5.88 -2.30
CA ASP A 305 14.02 4.83 -1.53
C ASP A 305 12.50 5.10 -1.54
N LEU A 306 11.69 4.12 -1.92
CA LEU A 306 10.25 4.28 -2.10
C LEU A 306 9.50 3.33 -1.18
N ASN A 307 9.24 3.77 0.05
CA ASN A 307 8.62 2.97 1.10
C ASN A 307 7.08 3.07 1.10
N GLY A 308 6.53 4.26 0.81
CA GLY A 308 5.09 4.49 0.80
C GLY A 308 4.38 3.78 -0.36
N SER A 309 3.16 3.35 -0.10
CA SER A 309 2.34 2.63 -1.08
C SER A 309 1.79 3.57 -2.16
N PRO A 310 1.71 3.14 -3.44
CA PRO A 310 1.05 3.89 -4.48
C PRO A 310 -0.46 3.99 -4.18
N VAL A 311 -1.02 5.18 -4.30
CA VAL A 311 -2.46 5.45 -4.12
C VAL A 311 -3.07 5.83 -5.45
N VAL A 312 -4.16 5.16 -5.84
CA VAL A 312 -4.85 5.42 -7.12
C VAL A 312 -5.91 6.49 -6.93
N THR A 313 -5.82 7.57 -7.70
CA THR A 313 -6.77 8.68 -7.68
C THR A 313 -7.92 8.51 -8.67
N ASP A 314 -9.02 9.25 -8.47
CA ASP A 314 -10.20 9.23 -9.35
C ASP A 314 -9.89 9.65 -10.79
N ASP A 315 -8.86 10.46 -11.01
CA ASP A 315 -8.42 10.85 -12.34
C ASP A 315 -7.39 9.90 -12.97
N SER A 316 -7.40 8.65 -12.48
CA SER A 316 -6.64 7.55 -13.07
C SER A 316 -5.12 7.76 -13.02
N CYS A 317 -4.63 8.37 -11.94
CA CYS A 317 -3.22 8.59 -11.68
C CYS A 317 -2.78 7.86 -10.40
N LEU A 318 -1.47 7.81 -10.19
CA LEU A 318 -0.84 7.27 -8.98
C LEU A 318 -0.21 8.42 -8.18
N LEU A 319 -0.46 8.46 -6.88
CA LEU A 319 0.30 9.27 -5.94
C LEU A 319 1.40 8.42 -5.32
N ILE A 320 2.64 8.87 -5.45
CA ILE A 320 3.84 8.15 -5.01
C ILE A 320 4.58 9.00 -3.99
N PRO A 321 4.69 8.55 -2.72
CA PRO A 321 5.57 9.16 -1.74
C PRO A 321 7.04 8.95 -2.12
N VAL A 322 7.85 9.99 -1.95
CA VAL A 322 9.27 9.99 -2.31
C VAL A 322 10.09 10.39 -1.08
N GLU A 323 10.91 9.48 -0.59
CA GLU A 323 11.87 9.74 0.48
C GLU A 323 13.08 10.54 -0.03
N LYS A 324 13.68 11.34 0.83
CA LYS A 324 14.95 12.04 0.55
C LYS A 324 16.13 11.11 0.80
N GLN A 325 16.29 10.11 -0.06
CA GLN A 325 17.42 9.19 -0.03
C GLN A 325 17.85 8.87 -1.47
N TYR A 326 19.13 8.88 -1.75
CA TYR A 326 19.75 8.62 -3.06
C TYR A 326 19.39 9.60 -4.18
N ILE A 327 18.63 10.66 -3.94
CA ILE A 327 18.26 11.68 -4.92
C ILE A 327 18.88 13.04 -4.63
N ALA A 328 19.14 13.85 -5.65
CA ALA A 328 19.73 15.18 -5.49
C ALA A 328 18.72 16.22 -5.03
N GLY A 329 17.46 16.11 -5.46
CA GLY A 329 16.36 16.99 -5.05
C GLY A 329 15.81 16.67 -3.66
N ASN A 330 14.79 17.38 -3.24
CA ASN A 330 14.04 17.05 -2.02
C ASN A 330 13.12 15.86 -2.28
N GLY A 331 12.82 15.08 -1.23
CA GLY A 331 11.70 14.15 -1.26
C GLY A 331 10.35 14.88 -1.23
N GLY A 332 9.26 14.16 -1.42
CA GLY A 332 7.92 14.76 -1.51
C GLY A 332 6.82 13.82 -1.97
N LEU A 333 5.82 14.36 -2.65
CA LEU A 333 4.75 13.58 -3.27
C LEU A 333 4.78 13.77 -4.78
N LEU A 334 4.76 12.68 -5.52
CA LEU A 334 4.78 12.60 -6.98
C LEU A 334 3.43 12.12 -7.51
N LYS A 335 2.97 12.69 -8.64
CA LYS A 335 1.81 12.16 -9.38
C LYS A 335 2.23 11.65 -10.75
N LEU A 336 1.89 10.40 -11.04
CA LEU A 336 2.13 9.74 -12.31
C LEU A 336 0.83 9.36 -12.99
N ASN A 337 0.78 9.52 -14.32
CA ASN A 337 -0.28 8.97 -15.15
C ASN A 337 0.17 7.64 -15.77
N PRO A 338 -0.24 6.49 -15.22
CA PRO A 338 0.21 5.17 -15.68
C PRO A 338 -0.40 4.73 -17.03
N ASN A 339 -1.34 5.51 -17.59
CA ASN A 339 -1.85 5.28 -18.94
C ASN A 339 -0.94 5.87 -20.03
N LYS A 340 0.13 6.57 -19.62
CA LYS A 340 1.15 7.12 -20.52
C LYS A 340 2.43 6.27 -20.44
N SER A 341 3.25 6.37 -21.47
CA SER A 341 4.60 5.78 -21.40
C SER A 341 5.41 6.44 -20.27
N PRO A 342 6.35 5.72 -19.65
CA PRO A 342 7.10 6.22 -18.50
C PRO A 342 7.77 7.59 -18.71
N GLU A 343 8.26 7.87 -19.93
CA GLU A 343 8.98 9.10 -20.27
C GLU A 343 8.11 10.36 -20.15
N ILE A 344 6.79 10.22 -20.25
CA ILE A 344 5.81 11.32 -20.20
C ILE A 344 4.73 11.10 -19.11
N ALA A 345 4.97 10.16 -18.19
CA ALA A 345 4.00 9.82 -17.15
C ALA A 345 3.93 10.84 -16.00
N LEU A 346 4.99 11.62 -15.79
CA LEU A 346 5.03 12.63 -14.73
C LEU A 346 3.99 13.72 -14.96
N VAL A 347 3.10 13.91 -13.98
CA VAL A 347 2.07 14.96 -14.01
C VAL A 347 2.52 16.17 -13.22
N TRP A 348 2.92 15.97 -11.95
CA TRP A 348 3.44 17.03 -11.09
C TRP A 348 4.27 16.46 -9.92
N TYR A 349 5.00 17.35 -9.25
CA TYR A 349 5.77 17.04 -8.04
C TYR A 349 5.59 18.10 -6.96
N TYR A 350 5.32 17.68 -5.73
CA TYR A 350 5.27 18.54 -4.56
C TYR A 350 6.44 18.21 -3.62
N PRO A 351 7.54 18.96 -3.65
CA PRO A 351 8.67 18.78 -2.73
C PRO A 351 8.33 19.23 -1.32
N VAL A 352 8.81 18.50 -0.30
CA VAL A 352 8.74 18.92 1.12
C VAL A 352 10.11 19.39 1.63
N GLY A 353 10.13 19.91 2.85
CA GLY A 353 11.38 20.32 3.49
C GLY A 353 12.28 19.13 3.82
N ASN A 354 13.59 19.37 3.86
CA ASN A 354 14.53 18.37 4.36
C ASN A 354 14.66 18.50 5.88
N PHE A 355 14.63 17.37 6.56
CA PHE A 355 14.86 17.28 8.00
C PHE A 355 15.43 15.90 8.32
N HIS A 356 16.58 15.86 8.98
CA HIS A 356 17.20 14.60 9.39
C HIS A 356 16.54 14.09 10.67
N LEU A 357 15.93 12.92 10.59
CA LEU A 357 15.34 12.22 11.72
C LEU A 357 15.74 10.74 11.68
N LEU A 358 16.44 10.24 12.70
CA LEU A 358 16.97 8.88 12.76
C LEU A 358 17.84 8.55 11.53
N SER A 359 17.37 7.69 10.62
CA SER A 359 18.05 7.31 9.38
C SER A 359 17.53 8.05 8.15
N TRP A 360 16.52 8.91 8.29
CA TRP A 360 15.85 9.60 7.19
C TRP A 360 16.36 11.05 7.04
N ASP A 361 16.63 11.46 5.82
CA ASP A 361 17.10 12.81 5.47
C ASP A 361 15.96 13.74 5.04
N GLY A 362 14.72 13.26 5.07
CA GLY A 362 13.52 14.02 4.70
C GLY A 362 12.60 13.28 3.74
N GLY A 363 11.71 14.04 3.11
CA GLY A 363 10.74 13.48 2.16
C GLY A 363 9.48 12.96 2.83
N VAL A 364 8.78 12.08 2.14
CA VAL A 364 7.53 11.43 2.57
C VAL A 364 7.74 9.93 2.56
N ILE A 365 7.56 9.27 3.72
CA ILE A 365 7.73 7.83 3.92
C ILE A 365 6.36 7.14 4.00
N GLY A 366 5.44 7.70 4.80
CA GLY A 366 4.05 7.24 4.84
C GLY A 366 3.34 7.44 3.51
N SER A 367 2.25 6.74 3.29
CA SER A 367 1.45 6.90 2.08
C SER A 367 0.58 8.17 2.14
N ALA A 368 0.24 8.71 0.98
CA ALA A 368 -0.76 9.76 0.90
C ALA A 368 -2.17 9.19 1.12
N CYS A 369 -3.10 10.02 1.55
CA CYS A 369 -4.53 9.71 1.48
C CYS A 369 -5.24 10.63 0.49
N VAL A 370 -6.40 10.22 0.02
CA VAL A 370 -7.29 11.01 -0.84
C VAL A 370 -8.72 11.01 -0.30
N ASN A 371 -9.49 12.05 -0.63
CA ASN A 371 -10.90 12.13 -0.23
C ASN A 371 -11.86 11.51 -1.24
N ASP A 372 -11.39 10.79 -2.24
CA ASP A 372 -12.15 10.37 -3.42
C ASP A 372 -13.42 9.58 -3.12
N LYS A 373 -13.40 8.73 -2.10
CA LYS A 373 -14.58 7.98 -1.64
C LYS A 373 -15.53 8.77 -0.74
N TYR A 374 -15.07 9.89 -0.21
CA TYR A 374 -15.78 10.65 0.83
C TYR A 374 -16.24 12.02 0.37
N LYS A 375 -15.75 12.50 -0.77
CA LYS A 375 -16.11 13.82 -1.32
C LYS A 375 -17.51 13.83 -1.90
N LEU A 376 -18.17 14.97 -1.79
CA LEU A 376 -19.37 15.28 -2.58
C LEU A 376 -18.95 15.65 -4.01
N LYS A 377 -19.88 15.56 -4.97
CA LYS A 377 -19.60 15.75 -6.41
C LYS A 377 -18.90 17.08 -6.74
N GLU A 378 -19.16 18.13 -5.98
CA GLU A 378 -18.64 19.49 -6.22
C GLU A 378 -17.44 19.85 -5.32
N THR A 379 -16.91 18.89 -4.51
CA THR A 379 -15.77 19.17 -3.63
C THR A 379 -14.44 19.00 -4.36
N LYS A 380 -13.44 19.79 -3.96
CA LYS A 380 -12.06 19.65 -4.47
C LYS A 380 -11.55 18.23 -4.28
N PRO A 381 -10.79 17.70 -5.23
CA PRO A 381 -10.09 16.43 -5.08
C PRO A 381 -8.84 16.65 -4.22
N LEU A 382 -8.95 16.33 -2.94
CA LEU A 382 -7.89 16.56 -1.97
C LEU A 382 -7.02 15.33 -1.77
N SER A 383 -5.73 15.56 -1.57
CA SER A 383 -4.79 14.59 -1.02
C SER A 383 -4.07 15.17 0.18
N ALA A 384 -3.85 14.35 1.23
CA ALA A 384 -3.05 14.73 2.37
C ALA A 384 -1.88 13.75 2.57
N PHE A 385 -0.75 14.28 3.06
CA PHE A 385 0.46 13.52 3.39
C PHE A 385 1.28 14.25 4.45
N ILE A 386 2.16 13.54 5.15
CA ILE A 386 2.99 14.11 6.19
C ILE A 386 4.46 13.91 5.82
N GLY A 387 5.23 15.00 5.86
CA GLY A 387 6.67 14.96 5.63
C GLY A 387 7.47 14.67 6.90
N ILE A 388 8.68 14.16 6.73
CA ILE A 388 9.67 14.05 7.80
C ILE A 388 10.03 15.43 8.35
N ASP A 389 9.84 16.51 7.57
CA ASP A 389 9.98 17.90 8.02
C ASP A 389 8.95 18.33 9.08
N GLY A 390 8.02 17.45 9.43
CA GLY A 390 7.04 17.62 10.49
C GLY A 390 5.78 18.37 10.11
N TYR A 391 5.52 18.54 8.83
CA TYR A 391 4.30 19.19 8.37
C TYR A 391 3.34 18.20 7.71
N LEU A 392 2.07 18.35 8.06
CA LEU A 392 0.93 17.85 7.32
C LEU A 392 0.66 18.81 6.16
N TYR A 393 0.54 18.27 4.96
CA TYR A 393 0.19 18.98 3.74
C TYR A 393 -1.14 18.47 3.21
N VAL A 394 -2.02 19.38 2.79
CA VAL A 394 -3.23 19.07 2.03
C VAL A 394 -3.17 19.84 0.72
N ILE A 395 -3.31 19.14 -0.37
CA ILE A 395 -3.23 19.70 -1.73
C ILE A 395 -4.49 19.38 -2.52
N ASP A 396 -4.83 20.24 -3.47
CA ASP A 396 -5.73 19.88 -4.58
C ASP A 396 -4.90 19.15 -5.64
N TYR A 397 -5.06 17.84 -5.75
CA TYR A 397 -4.18 17.04 -6.61
C TYR A 397 -4.50 17.17 -8.13
N LYS A 398 -5.53 17.96 -8.51
CA LYS A 398 -5.86 18.27 -9.92
C LYS A 398 -5.50 19.70 -10.31
N SER A 399 -5.51 20.65 -9.37
CA SER A 399 -5.18 22.05 -9.62
C SER A 399 -3.66 22.27 -9.60
N ILE A 400 -3.16 23.02 -10.55
CA ILE A 400 -1.73 23.40 -10.62
C ILE A 400 -1.59 24.85 -10.14
N ASP A 401 -0.62 25.06 -9.22
CA ASP A 401 -0.23 26.36 -8.72
C ASP A 401 1.29 26.49 -8.76
N GLY A 402 1.79 26.93 -9.92
CA GLY A 402 3.20 27.19 -10.17
C GLY A 402 4.00 25.92 -10.49
N THR A 403 5.30 26.00 -10.26
CA THR A 403 6.27 24.95 -10.57
C THR A 403 7.21 24.69 -9.40
N ALA A 404 7.87 23.53 -9.40
CA ALA A 404 8.88 23.16 -8.43
C ALA A 404 10.04 22.41 -9.10
N LYS A 405 11.18 22.33 -8.40
CA LYS A 405 12.24 21.40 -8.78
C LYS A 405 11.81 19.97 -8.45
N SER A 406 11.99 19.09 -9.40
CA SER A 406 11.71 17.67 -9.25
C SER A 406 12.69 16.97 -8.30
N PHE A 407 12.46 15.69 -8.04
CA PHE A 407 13.32 14.83 -7.21
C PHE A 407 14.78 14.73 -7.71
N ASP A 408 15.05 15.01 -8.97
CA ASP A 408 16.42 15.08 -9.53
C ASP A 408 17.15 16.38 -9.13
N GLY A 409 16.45 17.36 -8.53
CA GLY A 409 16.98 18.66 -8.11
C GLY A 409 17.25 19.65 -9.26
N LYS A 410 16.91 19.31 -10.49
CA LYS A 410 17.23 20.08 -11.71
C LYS A 410 16.00 20.38 -12.55
N THR A 411 15.22 19.37 -12.88
CA THR A 411 14.05 19.49 -13.76
C THR A 411 12.96 20.31 -13.08
N ILE A 412 12.43 21.30 -13.81
CA ILE A 412 11.28 22.09 -13.34
C ILE A 412 10.02 21.42 -13.86
N VAL A 413 9.09 21.16 -12.94
CA VAL A 413 7.83 20.47 -13.19
C VAL A 413 6.67 21.22 -12.56
N ASP A 414 5.46 20.94 -13.00
CA ASP A 414 4.24 21.48 -12.39
C ASP A 414 4.15 21.10 -10.90
N LYS A 415 3.58 21.98 -10.10
CA LYS A 415 3.34 21.80 -8.68
C LYS A 415 1.85 21.98 -8.39
N PRO A 416 1.21 21.07 -7.62
CA PRO A 416 -0.20 21.19 -7.28
C PRO A 416 -0.44 22.33 -6.26
N GLU A 417 -1.70 22.81 -6.24
CA GLU A 417 -2.18 23.83 -5.31
C GLU A 417 -2.09 23.34 -3.85
N LEU A 418 -1.46 24.12 -2.97
CA LEU A 418 -1.47 23.88 -1.54
C LEU A 418 -2.75 24.47 -0.93
N ILE A 419 -3.56 23.63 -0.31
CA ILE A 419 -4.81 24.01 0.37
C ILE A 419 -4.56 24.30 1.84
N PHE A 420 -3.82 23.42 2.54
CA PHE A 420 -3.56 23.56 3.98
C PHE A 420 -2.20 22.99 4.34
N LYS A 421 -1.55 23.63 5.33
CA LYS A 421 -0.29 23.17 5.91
C LYS A 421 -0.31 23.39 7.41
N TYR A 422 0.03 22.35 8.19
CA TYR A 422 0.05 22.45 9.65
C TYR A 422 1.22 21.66 10.25
N LYS A 423 1.83 22.14 11.32
CA LYS A 423 2.94 21.46 11.99
C LYS A 423 2.40 20.41 12.96
N VAL A 424 2.58 19.13 12.61
CA VAL A 424 2.12 17.97 13.41
C VAL A 424 3.29 17.16 14.01
N GLY A 425 4.53 17.51 13.68
CA GLY A 425 5.72 16.71 13.98
C GLY A 425 6.00 15.71 12.87
N SER A 426 7.24 15.21 12.82
CA SER A 426 7.67 14.22 11.83
C SER A 426 6.80 12.96 11.90
N SER A 427 6.57 12.33 10.76
CA SER A 427 5.75 11.12 10.71
C SER A 427 6.15 10.19 9.58
N ILE A 428 5.99 8.90 9.85
CA ILE A 428 5.99 7.82 8.86
C ILE A 428 4.60 7.16 8.75
N SER A 429 3.63 7.59 9.57
CA SER A 429 2.22 7.19 9.47
C SER A 429 1.56 7.85 8.27
N SER A 430 0.55 7.22 7.72
CA SER A 430 -0.31 7.80 6.69
C SER A 430 -1.48 8.56 7.34
N PRO A 431 -1.76 9.81 6.94
CA PRO A 431 -2.99 10.47 7.35
C PRO A 431 -4.19 9.81 6.72
N ILE A 432 -5.39 10.05 7.25
CA ILE A 432 -6.65 9.59 6.68
C ILE A 432 -7.65 10.74 6.62
N MET A 433 -8.41 10.81 5.51
CA MET A 433 -9.31 11.92 5.23
C MET A 433 -10.72 11.41 4.93
N PHE A 434 -11.70 12.13 5.44
CA PHE A 434 -13.12 11.88 5.26
C PHE A 434 -13.81 13.10 4.60
N LYS A 435 -15.13 13.14 4.63
CA LYS A 435 -15.92 14.20 4.02
C LYS A 435 -15.54 15.60 4.55
N ASP A 436 -15.40 15.74 5.87
CA ASP A 436 -15.14 16.99 6.59
C ASP A 436 -14.11 16.83 7.72
N LYS A 437 -13.46 15.66 7.83
CA LYS A 437 -12.50 15.36 8.87
C LYS A 437 -11.17 14.87 8.27
N LEU A 438 -10.10 15.21 8.95
CA LEU A 438 -8.74 14.76 8.65
C LEU A 438 -8.06 14.33 9.96
N ILE A 439 -7.51 13.12 9.96
CA ILE A 439 -6.77 12.57 11.11
C ILE A 439 -5.32 12.38 10.68
N ALA A 440 -4.41 12.95 11.45
CA ALA A 440 -2.98 12.86 11.24
C ALA A 440 -2.28 12.31 12.49
N CYS A 441 -1.49 11.25 12.32
CA CYS A 441 -0.72 10.61 13.39
C CYS A 441 0.78 10.74 13.11
N GLY A 442 1.60 10.85 14.16
CA GLY A 442 3.05 10.91 14.04
C GLY A 442 3.73 11.05 15.40
N TYR A 443 5.00 11.44 15.38
CA TYR A 443 5.79 11.62 16.60
C TYR A 443 5.38 12.88 17.40
N GLY A 444 4.61 13.79 16.80
CA GLY A 444 4.01 14.94 17.49
C GLY A 444 2.67 14.67 18.15
N GLY A 445 2.06 13.49 17.92
CA GLY A 445 0.76 13.11 18.44
C GLY A 445 -0.24 12.69 17.37
N MET A 446 -1.49 12.55 17.77
CA MET A 446 -2.64 12.43 16.90
C MET A 446 -3.42 13.74 16.88
N TYR A 447 -3.77 14.20 15.70
CA TYR A 447 -4.49 15.45 15.46
C TYR A 447 -5.77 15.14 14.70
N LEU A 448 -6.89 15.66 15.20
CA LEU A 448 -8.20 15.60 14.56
C LEU A 448 -8.56 17.01 14.07
N PHE A 449 -8.67 17.16 12.76
CA PHE A 449 -9.12 18.39 12.12
C PHE A 449 -10.52 18.22 11.54
N GLU A 450 -11.27 19.31 11.53
CA GLU A 450 -12.46 19.51 10.72
C GLU A 450 -12.20 20.55 9.67
N PHE A 451 -12.83 20.44 8.50
CA PHE A 451 -12.77 21.47 7.46
C PHE A 451 -14.16 21.74 6.85
N ASP A 452 -14.39 22.99 6.54
CA ASP A 452 -15.65 23.43 5.97
C ASP A 452 -15.68 23.34 4.41
N LYS A 453 -16.79 23.77 3.81
CA LYS A 453 -16.97 23.80 2.34
C LYS A 453 -15.97 24.72 1.63
N ASP A 454 -15.41 25.69 2.32
CA ASP A 454 -14.43 26.66 1.81
C ASP A 454 -12.99 26.23 2.11
N TYR A 455 -12.83 24.99 2.63
CA TYR A 455 -11.55 24.36 3.01
C TYR A 455 -10.79 25.09 4.12
N ASN A 456 -11.49 25.73 5.05
CA ASN A 456 -10.91 26.25 6.28
C ASN A 456 -10.76 25.10 7.28
N PHE A 457 -9.53 24.74 7.60
CA PHE A 457 -9.21 23.68 8.54
C PHE A 457 -9.14 24.20 9.97
N THR A 458 -9.85 23.54 10.89
CA THR A 458 -9.84 23.80 12.32
C THR A 458 -9.34 22.57 13.07
N LEU A 459 -8.36 22.75 13.95
CA LEU A 459 -7.95 21.69 14.87
C LEU A 459 -9.04 21.52 15.94
N LEU A 460 -9.71 20.37 15.96
CA LEU A 460 -10.69 20.04 16.99
C LEU A 460 -10.00 19.56 18.25
N GLU A 461 -9.11 18.58 18.15
CA GLU A 461 -8.45 17.98 19.29
C GLU A 461 -7.07 17.42 18.94
N LYS A 462 -6.22 17.26 19.98
CA LYS A 462 -4.89 16.66 19.89
C LYS A 462 -4.66 15.70 21.06
N LYS A 463 -4.05 14.51 20.79
CA LYS A 463 -3.53 13.60 21.82
C LYS A 463 -2.02 13.44 21.67
N GLY A 464 -1.29 13.53 22.78
CA GLY A 464 0.18 13.59 22.83
C GLY A 464 0.85 12.20 22.92
N TYR A 465 0.44 11.22 22.11
CA TYR A 465 1.10 9.92 22.01
C TYR A 465 2.04 9.86 20.80
N TYR A 466 2.85 8.79 20.69
CA TYR A 466 3.78 8.60 19.58
C TYR A 466 3.27 7.51 18.64
N PHE A 467 3.02 7.84 17.37
CA PHE A 467 2.47 6.92 16.40
C PHE A 467 3.39 6.73 15.19
N GLU A 468 3.62 5.48 14.82
CA GLU A 468 4.13 5.06 13.51
C GLU A 468 3.02 4.36 12.71
N ALA A 469 2.07 3.74 13.41
CA ALA A 469 0.94 3.06 12.82
C ALA A 469 -0.06 4.04 12.17
N THR A 470 -0.75 3.55 11.15
CA THR A 470 -1.83 4.27 10.48
C THR A 470 -3.16 3.99 11.18
N PRO A 471 -3.98 5.00 11.49
CA PRO A 471 -5.30 4.81 12.10
C PRO A 471 -6.32 4.27 11.12
N ILE A 472 -7.40 3.68 11.65
CA ILE A 472 -8.66 3.41 10.95
C ILE A 472 -9.83 4.01 11.71
N VAL A 473 -10.93 4.21 10.99
CA VAL A 473 -12.17 4.76 11.57
C VAL A 473 -13.34 3.83 11.28
N TYR A 474 -14.17 3.64 12.27
CA TYR A 474 -15.42 2.93 12.09
C TYR A 474 -16.44 3.31 13.15
N ASN A 475 -17.64 3.70 12.72
CA ASN A 475 -18.81 3.94 13.57
C ASN A 475 -18.49 4.86 14.78
N GLY A 476 -18.02 6.08 14.52
CA GLY A 476 -17.68 7.08 15.52
C GLY A 476 -16.43 6.77 16.35
N LYS A 477 -15.58 5.82 15.92
CA LYS A 477 -14.37 5.41 16.66
C LYS A 477 -13.13 5.39 15.77
N ILE A 478 -12.01 5.79 16.37
CA ILE A 478 -10.67 5.71 15.79
C ILE A 478 -9.91 4.61 16.51
N TYR A 479 -9.33 3.67 15.75
CA TYR A 479 -8.46 2.63 16.29
C TYR A 479 -7.04 2.85 15.77
N VAL A 480 -6.07 2.95 16.68
CA VAL A 480 -4.66 3.18 16.35
C VAL A 480 -3.72 2.64 17.40
N ALA A 481 -2.69 1.92 16.98
CA ALA A 481 -1.64 1.43 17.85
C ALA A 481 -0.53 2.48 18.03
N SER A 482 -0.01 2.60 19.24
CA SER A 482 1.03 3.57 19.61
C SER A 482 2.35 2.88 19.96
N LYS A 483 3.42 3.63 19.94
CA LYS A 483 4.78 3.20 20.35
C LYS A 483 4.95 3.03 21.84
N ASP A 484 3.97 3.42 22.65
CA ASP A 484 3.96 3.23 24.10
C ASP A 484 3.45 1.86 24.56
N GLY A 485 3.09 0.99 23.61
CA GLY A 485 2.68 -0.38 23.88
C GLY A 485 1.18 -0.62 23.85
N TRP A 486 0.36 0.37 23.53
CA TRP A 486 -1.09 0.26 23.55
C TRP A 486 -1.72 0.39 22.16
N LEU A 487 -2.79 -0.35 21.94
CA LEU A 487 -3.81 -0.05 20.94
C LEU A 487 -4.89 0.79 21.63
N TYR A 488 -5.20 1.92 21.04
CA TYR A 488 -6.20 2.86 21.54
C TYR A 488 -7.47 2.83 20.70
N CYS A 489 -8.61 2.98 21.38
CA CYS A 489 -9.89 3.34 20.79
C CYS A 489 -10.28 4.73 21.31
N PHE A 490 -10.41 5.69 20.41
CA PHE A 490 -10.91 7.02 20.71
C PHE A 490 -12.22 7.27 19.98
N GLY A 491 -13.06 8.17 20.51
CA GLY A 491 -14.30 8.56 19.85
C GLY A 491 -15.18 9.46 20.70
N ASP A 492 -16.44 9.59 20.25
CA ASP A 492 -17.47 10.39 20.94
C ASP A 492 -18.07 9.67 22.15
#